data_1263f193084bfa03bac7488576576f71
#
_entry.id   1263f193084bfa03bac7488576576f71
#
_cell.length_a   1.000
_cell.length_b   1.000
_cell.length_c   1.000
_cell.angle_alpha   90.00
_cell.angle_beta   90.00
_cell.angle_gamma   90.00
#
_symmetry.space_group_name_H-M   'P 1'
#
loop_
_entity.id
_entity.type
_entity.pdbx_description
1 polymer ?
#
loop_
_entity_poly.entity_id
_entity_poly.type
_entity_poly.pdbx_seq_one_letter_code
_entity_poly.pdbx_strand_id
1 'polypeptide(L)'
;MKIPDDMNKFIGSKIREAREAAKKSQMELASTLGFESATAISLIESGERKVRVEDLDKIARFLDKDIKFFIGQENKAVDVRVALRADKDLNEKDREAILRFIEVAKQNKKDGN
;
A
#
# COMPACT_ATOMS: atom_id res chain seq x y z
N MET A 1 -5.48 -11.68 0.30
CA MET A 1 -6.03 -10.60 1.14
C MET A 1 -6.52 -9.46 0.27
N LYS A 2 -7.70 -8.97 0.55
CA LYS A 2 -8.31 -7.90 -0.22
C LYS A 2 -8.19 -6.56 0.53
N ILE A 3 -7.68 -5.55 -0.17
CA ILE A 3 -7.56 -4.20 0.39
C ILE A 3 -8.84 -3.44 0.03
N PRO A 4 -9.47 -2.72 0.99
CA PRO A 4 -10.67 -1.93 0.71
C PRO A 4 -10.43 -0.86 -0.36
N ASP A 5 -11.46 -0.51 -1.12
CA ASP A 5 -11.35 0.44 -2.23
C ASP A 5 -10.85 1.82 -1.78
N ASP A 6 -11.33 2.33 -0.64
CA ASP A 6 -10.85 3.62 -0.12
C ASP A 6 -9.38 3.57 0.22
N MET A 7 -8.93 2.44 0.72
CA MET A 7 -7.52 2.23 1.04
C MET A 7 -6.67 2.13 -0.23
N ASN A 8 -7.23 1.58 -1.31
CA ASN A 8 -6.53 1.54 -2.60
C ASN A 8 -6.23 2.95 -3.11
N LYS A 9 -7.17 3.87 -2.99
CA LYS A 9 -6.96 5.25 -3.38
C LYS A 9 -5.87 5.91 -2.55
N PHE A 10 -5.91 5.70 -1.25
CA PHE A 10 -4.90 6.23 -0.34
C PHE A 10 -3.52 5.66 -0.67
N ILE A 11 -3.42 4.34 -0.78
CA ILE A 11 -2.16 3.68 -1.11
C ILE A 11 -1.64 4.15 -2.46
N GLY A 12 -2.52 4.25 -3.46
CA GLY A 12 -2.16 4.73 -4.78
C GLY A 12 -1.55 6.13 -4.75
N SER A 13 -2.16 7.04 -3.98
CA SER A 13 -1.65 8.40 -3.85
C SER A 13 -0.28 8.43 -3.18
N LYS A 14 -0.06 7.55 -2.20
CA LYS A 14 1.23 7.45 -1.52
C LYS A 14 2.31 6.85 -2.43
N ILE A 15 1.93 5.90 -3.26
CA ILE A 15 2.86 5.34 -4.25
C ILE A 15 3.32 6.44 -5.20
N ARG A 16 2.39 7.24 -5.70
CA ARG A 16 2.72 8.35 -6.59
C ARG A 16 3.64 9.36 -5.91
N GLU A 17 3.30 9.74 -4.67
CA GLU A 17 4.10 10.68 -3.89
C GLU A 17 5.53 10.20 -3.73
N ALA A 18 5.71 8.94 -3.31
CA ALA A 18 7.04 8.37 -3.12
C ALA A 18 7.79 8.22 -4.43
N ARG A 19 7.08 7.84 -5.49
CA ARG A 19 7.68 7.68 -6.83
C ARG A 19 8.22 9.02 -7.34
N GLU A 20 7.41 10.05 -7.25
CA GLU A 20 7.80 11.39 -7.72
C GLU A 20 8.96 11.94 -6.88
N ALA A 21 8.91 11.73 -5.57
CA ALA A 21 9.99 12.16 -4.68
C ALA A 21 11.31 11.44 -5.02
N ALA A 22 11.25 10.19 -5.42
CA ALA A 22 12.41 9.40 -5.81
C ALA A 22 12.85 9.68 -7.26
N LYS A 23 12.10 10.51 -7.99
CA LYS A 23 12.36 10.84 -9.39
C LYS A 23 12.34 9.60 -10.28
N LYS A 24 11.43 8.68 -9.99
CA LYS A 24 11.25 7.47 -10.78
C LYS A 24 10.05 7.61 -11.69
N SER A 25 10.12 6.99 -12.87
CA SER A 25 8.99 7.00 -13.80
C SER A 25 8.00 5.89 -13.48
N GLN A 26 6.78 6.04 -14.00
CA GLN A 26 5.80 4.96 -13.89
C GLN A 26 6.30 3.70 -14.59
N MET A 27 7.02 3.85 -15.70
CA MET A 27 7.55 2.71 -16.43
C MET A 27 8.63 1.96 -15.65
N GLU A 28 9.49 2.70 -14.94
CA GLU A 28 10.50 2.07 -14.10
C GLU A 28 9.84 1.22 -13.01
N LEU A 29 8.79 1.75 -12.38
CA LEU A 29 8.07 1.02 -11.37
C LEU A 29 7.34 -0.19 -11.97
N ALA A 30 6.72 -0.02 -13.14
CA ALA A 30 6.04 -1.10 -13.84
C ALA A 30 7.01 -2.25 -14.13
N SER A 31 8.20 -1.93 -14.63
CA SER A 31 9.22 -2.94 -14.93
C SER A 31 9.63 -3.71 -13.68
N THR A 32 9.75 -3.02 -12.55
CA THR A 32 10.11 -3.64 -11.28
C THR A 32 9.07 -4.67 -10.85
N LEU A 33 7.80 -4.40 -11.14
CA LEU A 33 6.70 -5.29 -10.78
C LEU A 33 6.39 -6.35 -11.84
N GLY A 34 7.10 -6.31 -12.96
CA GLY A 34 6.86 -7.26 -14.05
C GLY A 34 5.67 -6.93 -14.92
N PHE A 35 5.20 -5.69 -14.91
CA PHE A 35 4.13 -5.23 -15.79
C PHE A 35 4.70 -4.79 -17.13
N GLU A 36 3.92 -4.99 -18.19
CA GLU A 36 4.36 -4.66 -19.54
C GLU A 36 4.25 -3.17 -19.88
N SER A 37 3.42 -2.42 -19.16
CA SER A 37 3.21 -1.02 -19.46
C SER A 37 3.02 -0.19 -18.21
N ALA A 38 3.28 1.12 -18.36
CA ALA A 38 3.07 2.09 -17.28
C ALA A 38 1.60 2.28 -16.95
N THR A 39 0.68 1.87 -17.83
CA THR A 39 -0.76 2.01 -17.60
C THR A 39 -1.18 1.33 -16.30
N ALA A 40 -0.61 0.15 -16.00
CA ALA A 40 -0.92 -0.55 -14.76
C ALA A 40 -0.59 0.30 -13.53
N ILE A 41 0.54 1.00 -13.56
CA ILE A 41 0.95 1.88 -12.45
C ILE A 41 0.02 3.09 -12.36
N SER A 42 -0.33 3.68 -13.50
CA SER A 42 -1.26 4.81 -13.52
C SER A 42 -2.59 4.44 -12.86
N LEU A 43 -3.11 3.25 -13.16
CA LEU A 43 -4.36 2.78 -12.57
C LEU A 43 -4.24 2.49 -11.08
N ILE A 44 -3.10 1.97 -10.65
CA ILE A 44 -2.82 1.75 -9.23
C ILE A 44 -2.75 3.08 -8.50
N GLU A 45 -2.06 4.06 -9.07
CA GLU A 45 -1.89 5.38 -8.45
C GLU A 45 -3.22 6.14 -8.33
N SER A 46 -4.12 5.92 -9.27
CA SER A 46 -5.46 6.54 -9.20
C SER A 46 -6.45 5.79 -8.30
N GLY A 47 -6.10 4.59 -7.89
CA GLY A 47 -6.99 3.75 -7.09
C GLY A 47 -7.97 2.93 -7.92
N GLU A 48 -7.90 3.01 -9.24
CA GLU A 48 -8.78 2.25 -10.13
C GLU A 48 -8.40 0.78 -10.23
N ARG A 49 -7.13 0.48 -9.99
CA ARG A 49 -6.64 -0.89 -9.95
C ARG A 49 -6.13 -1.22 -8.55
N LYS A 50 -6.52 -2.37 -8.05
CA LYS A 50 -6.08 -2.84 -6.73
C LYS A 50 -4.62 -3.23 -6.78
N VAL A 51 -3.89 -2.90 -5.70
CA VAL A 51 -2.51 -3.34 -5.53
C VAL A 51 -2.51 -4.54 -4.59
N ARG A 52 -1.77 -5.57 -4.94
CA ARG A 52 -1.63 -6.74 -4.08
C ARG A 52 -0.55 -6.49 -3.03
N VAL A 53 -0.67 -7.18 -1.89
CA VAL A 53 0.29 -7.02 -0.79
C VAL A 53 1.71 -7.33 -1.26
N GLU A 54 1.89 -8.37 -2.06
CA GLU A 54 3.19 -8.74 -2.59
C GLU A 54 3.80 -7.63 -3.45
N ASP A 55 2.95 -7.00 -4.26
CA ASP A 55 3.40 -5.90 -5.12
C ASP A 55 3.71 -4.66 -4.28
N LEU A 56 2.94 -4.40 -3.24
CA LEU A 56 3.20 -3.27 -2.35
C LEU A 56 4.55 -3.42 -1.66
N ASP A 57 4.91 -4.63 -1.25
CA ASP A 57 6.22 -4.89 -0.66
C ASP A 57 7.34 -4.57 -1.64
N LYS A 58 7.19 -4.99 -2.90
CA LYS A 58 8.17 -4.68 -3.95
C LYS A 58 8.28 -3.18 -4.21
N ILE A 59 7.14 -2.49 -4.23
CA ILE A 59 7.09 -1.04 -4.40
C ILE A 59 7.84 -0.33 -3.27
N ALA A 60 7.59 -0.76 -2.04
CA ALA A 60 8.23 -0.16 -0.87
C ALA A 60 9.74 -0.31 -0.95
N ARG A 61 10.23 -1.49 -1.33
CA ARG A 61 11.66 -1.74 -1.48
C ARG A 61 12.27 -0.91 -2.61
N PHE A 62 11.58 -0.85 -3.73
CA PHE A 62 12.07 -0.10 -4.89
C PHE A 62 12.17 1.40 -4.61
N LEU A 63 11.20 1.93 -3.84
CA LEU A 63 11.16 3.35 -3.52
C LEU A 63 11.85 3.68 -2.19
N ASP A 64 12.46 2.69 -1.55
CA ASP A 64 13.19 2.83 -0.29
C ASP A 64 12.31 3.47 0.78
N LYS A 65 11.10 2.93 0.93
CA LYS A 65 10.15 3.36 1.93
C LYS A 65 9.71 2.20 2.79
N ASP A 66 9.39 2.49 4.05
CA ASP A 66 8.74 1.53 4.91
C ASP A 66 7.31 1.31 4.42
N ILE A 67 6.83 0.08 4.44
CA ILE A 67 5.48 -0.23 3.99
C ILE A 67 4.43 0.57 4.77
N LYS A 68 4.74 0.98 5.99
CA LYS A 68 3.87 1.81 6.82
C LYS A 68 3.55 3.16 6.20
N PHE A 69 4.48 3.69 5.41
CA PHE A 69 4.25 4.94 4.70
C PHE A 69 3.04 4.83 3.78
N PHE A 70 2.91 3.70 3.10
CA PHE A 70 1.83 3.50 2.12
C PHE A 70 0.47 3.21 2.76
N ILE A 71 0.46 2.68 3.97
CA ILE A 71 -0.78 2.32 4.66
C ILE A 71 -1.16 3.31 5.77
N GLY A 72 -0.41 4.42 5.90
CA GLY A 72 -0.72 5.46 6.86
C GLY A 72 -0.30 5.19 8.29
N GLN A 73 0.47 4.14 8.53
CA GLN A 73 0.86 3.75 9.89
C GLN A 73 1.85 4.69 10.55
N GLU A 74 2.64 5.41 9.75
CA GLU A 74 3.64 6.30 10.31
C GLU A 74 3.02 7.47 11.06
N ASN A 75 1.89 7.99 10.55
CA ASN A 75 1.30 9.21 11.09
C ASN A 75 -0.11 9.03 11.63
N LYS A 76 -0.86 8.03 11.14
CA LYS A 76 -2.27 7.88 11.47
C LYS A 76 -2.68 6.41 11.60
N ALA A 77 -1.88 5.62 12.28
CA ALA A 77 -2.15 4.20 12.47
C ALA A 77 -3.53 3.94 13.08
N VAL A 78 -3.92 4.76 14.04
CA VAL A 78 -5.21 4.64 14.72
C VAL A 78 -6.36 4.86 13.74
N ASP A 79 -6.21 5.83 12.86
CA ASP A 79 -7.25 6.17 11.89
C ASP A 79 -7.53 5.03 10.93
N VAL A 80 -6.49 4.33 10.49
CA VAL A 80 -6.63 3.18 9.60
C VAL A 80 -7.45 2.08 10.28
N ARG A 81 -7.13 1.78 11.54
CA ARG A 81 -7.84 0.75 12.30
C ARG A 81 -9.29 1.11 12.54
N VAL A 82 -9.54 2.38 12.87
CA VAL A 82 -10.89 2.87 13.09
C VAL A 82 -11.70 2.80 11.79
N ALA A 83 -11.11 3.22 10.68
CA ALA A 83 -11.77 3.15 9.39
C ALA A 83 -12.13 1.71 9.01
N LEU A 84 -11.24 0.76 9.26
CA LEU A 84 -11.51 -0.66 8.97
C LEU A 84 -12.65 -1.20 9.83
N ARG A 85 -12.74 -0.76 11.09
CA ARG A 85 -13.82 -1.19 11.98
C ARG A 85 -15.17 -0.61 11.59
N ALA A 86 -15.15 0.60 11.03
CA ALA A 86 -16.38 1.31 10.65
C ALA A 86 -16.93 0.86 9.30
N ASP A 87 -16.11 0.21 8.48
CA ASP A 87 -16.53 -0.21 7.14
C ASP A 87 -17.40 -1.47 7.23
N LYS A 88 -18.69 -1.29 6.95
CA LYS A 88 -19.68 -2.36 7.00
C LYS A 88 -19.57 -3.34 5.84
N ASP A 89 -18.89 -2.95 4.76
CA ASP A 89 -18.75 -3.79 3.58
C ASP A 89 -17.65 -4.83 3.74
N LEU A 90 -16.80 -4.67 4.76
CA LEU A 90 -15.76 -5.64 5.06
C LEU A 90 -16.31 -6.71 5.98
N ASN A 91 -16.07 -7.97 5.62
CA ASN A 91 -16.37 -9.05 6.55
C ASN A 91 -15.26 -9.12 7.61
N GLU A 92 -15.53 -9.84 8.69
CA GLU A 92 -14.60 -9.93 9.80
C GLU A 92 -13.26 -10.53 9.41
N LYS A 93 -13.30 -11.50 8.50
CA LYS A 93 -12.11 -12.17 8.01
C LYS A 93 -11.20 -11.22 7.25
N ASP A 94 -11.78 -10.35 6.42
CA ASP A 94 -11.03 -9.33 5.69
C ASP A 94 -10.39 -8.34 6.65
N ARG A 95 -11.12 -7.91 7.66
CA ARG A 95 -10.61 -7.00 8.68
C ARG A 95 -9.42 -7.60 9.43
N GLU A 96 -9.54 -8.85 9.82
CA GLU A 96 -8.45 -9.56 10.51
C GLU A 96 -7.21 -9.66 9.64
N ALA A 97 -7.38 -9.97 8.36
CA ALA A 97 -6.26 -10.08 7.44
C ALA A 97 -5.52 -8.76 7.29
N ILE A 98 -6.27 -7.67 7.14
CA ILE A 98 -5.69 -6.33 6.99
C ILE A 98 -4.98 -5.90 8.27
N LEU A 99 -5.60 -6.13 9.42
CA LEU A 99 -4.99 -5.78 10.72
C LEU A 99 -3.72 -6.59 10.96
N ARG A 100 -3.74 -7.86 10.57
CA ARG A 100 -2.56 -8.72 10.71
C ARG A 100 -1.41 -8.23 9.83
N PHE A 101 -1.72 -7.79 8.62
CA PHE A 101 -0.74 -7.20 7.73
C PHE A 101 -0.10 -5.96 8.36
N ILE A 102 -0.91 -5.10 8.96
CA ILE A 102 -0.45 -3.89 9.64
C ILE A 102 0.47 -4.25 10.81
N GLU A 103 0.10 -5.25 11.60
CA GLU A 103 0.91 -5.69 12.75
C GLU A 103 2.24 -6.27 12.32
N VAL A 104 2.27 -7.06 11.25
CA VAL A 104 3.52 -7.61 10.71
C VAL A 104 4.44 -6.48 10.25
N ALA A 105 3.91 -5.47 9.58
CA ALA A 105 4.70 -4.33 9.15
C ALA A 105 5.31 -3.58 10.34
N LYS A 106 4.56 -3.43 11.42
CA LYS A 106 5.07 -2.81 12.64
C LYS A 106 6.19 -3.61 13.28
N GLN A 107 6.02 -4.93 13.38
CA GLN A 107 7.01 -5.80 13.98
C GLN A 107 8.31 -5.79 13.19
N ASN A 108 8.22 -5.83 11.87
CA ASN A 108 9.40 -5.80 11.01
C ASN A 108 10.21 -4.53 11.23
N LYS A 109 9.55 -3.40 11.37
CA LYS A 109 10.24 -2.14 11.65
C LYS A 109 10.87 -2.13 13.05
N LYS A 110 10.15 -2.67 14.04
CA LYS A 110 10.63 -2.72 15.41
C LYS A 110 11.84 -3.64 15.53
N ASP A 111 11.81 -4.78 14.85
CA ASP A 111 12.89 -5.74 14.88
C ASP A 111 14.12 -5.26 14.10
N GLY A 112 13.93 -4.36 13.15
CA GLY A 112 14.99 -3.79 12.34
C GLY A 112 15.83 -2.74 13.05
N ASN A 113 15.45 -2.40 14.25
CA ASN A 113 16.21 -1.48 15.08
C ASN A 113 17.08 -2.25 16.07
#